data_a22faff0a92ec7f876ad447c131ceccc
#
_entry.id   a22faff0a92ec7f876ad447c131ceccc
#
_cell.length_a   1.000
_cell.length_b   1.000
_cell.length_c   1.000
_cell.angle_alpha   90.00
_cell.angle_beta   90.00
_cell.angle_gamma   90.00
#
_symmetry.space_group_name_H-M   'P 1'
#
loop_
_entity.id
_entity.type
_entity.pdbx_description
1 polymer ?
#
loop_
_entity_poly.entity_id
_entity_poly.type
_entity_poly.pdbx_seq_one_letter_code
_entity_poly.pdbx_strand_id
1 'polypeptide(L)'
;FYKTAYRMPTFNDLYYTDMGNPALLPETTTQYNVGAVYDRTRTEGIFRNLHLNADVYYNDVRNKIVSWPQGPQFRWTTINLGRVDIRGVDAGAACTLAFPHEWTLTGKLQYTYQEAIDVTNPSDTYYRDQIPYIPWHSGSAIIALSWGTWSLGYSFIYVGERYNQQENIIYNHTQPWYTSDMTLMKEIRWGKARLRFTAEVNNLLDQDYDVILNYPMPMRNYKFGLAVEL
;
A
#
# COMPACT_ATOMS: atom_id res chain seq x y z
N PHE A 1 -2.31 -10.79 19.54
CA PHE A 1 -1.22 -11.75 19.55
C PHE A 1 0.11 -11.12 19.96
N TYR A 2 1.00 -11.95 20.48
CA TYR A 2 2.42 -11.69 20.65
C TYR A 2 3.21 -12.62 19.72
N LYS A 3 4.20 -12.08 19.02
CA LYS A 3 5.00 -12.85 18.07
C LYS A 3 6.42 -12.31 17.98
N THR A 4 7.40 -13.20 17.87
CA THR A 4 8.75 -12.87 17.43
C THR A 4 8.95 -13.34 16.00
N ALA A 5 9.54 -12.51 15.15
CA ALA A 5 9.85 -12.83 13.78
C ALA A 5 11.34 -12.58 13.52
N TYR A 6 11.89 -13.34 12.60
CA TYR A 6 13.28 -13.27 12.19
C TYR A 6 13.34 -13.23 10.66
N ARG A 7 14.07 -12.25 10.10
CA ARG A 7 14.25 -12.10 8.66
C ARG A 7 15.74 -12.14 8.32
N MET A 8 16.13 -13.13 7.54
CA MET A 8 17.45 -13.12 6.91
C MET A 8 17.49 -12.09 5.79
N PRO A 9 18.64 -11.41 5.57
CA PRO A 9 18.83 -10.65 4.35
C PRO A 9 18.60 -11.53 3.12
N THR A 10 17.93 -11.00 2.12
CA THR A 10 17.73 -11.71 0.85
C THR A 10 19.02 -11.74 0.04
N PHE A 11 19.10 -12.60 -0.98
CA PHE A 11 20.24 -12.62 -1.91
C PHE A 11 20.47 -11.25 -2.56
N ASN A 12 19.40 -10.54 -2.90
CA ASN A 12 19.50 -9.20 -3.47
C ASN A 12 20.00 -8.16 -2.44
N ASP A 13 19.55 -8.25 -1.18
CA ASP A 13 20.05 -7.36 -0.12
C ASP A 13 21.58 -7.50 0.06
N LEU A 14 22.11 -8.72 -0.11
CA LEU A 14 23.52 -9.04 0.08
C LEU A 14 24.39 -8.77 -1.14
N TYR A 15 23.92 -9.16 -2.34
CA TYR A 15 24.78 -9.33 -3.52
C TYR A 15 24.31 -8.61 -4.78
N TYR A 16 23.20 -7.83 -4.73
CA TYR A 16 22.80 -7.08 -5.91
C TYR A 16 23.87 -6.06 -6.30
N THR A 17 24.21 -6.02 -7.59
CA THR A 17 25.29 -5.17 -8.10
C THR A 17 25.07 -3.70 -7.69
N ASP A 18 26.11 -3.08 -7.15
CA ASP A 18 26.18 -1.68 -6.70
C ASP A 18 25.28 -1.29 -5.50
N MET A 19 24.43 -2.18 -4.99
CA MET A 19 23.47 -1.87 -3.93
C MET A 19 23.51 -2.88 -2.76
N GLY A 20 23.95 -4.10 -3.02
CA GLY A 20 24.04 -5.16 -2.04
C GLY A 20 25.09 -4.90 -0.96
N ASN A 21 24.83 -5.39 0.25
CA ASN A 21 25.74 -5.27 1.39
C ASN A 21 25.93 -6.62 2.07
N PRO A 22 27.06 -7.32 1.84
CA PRO A 22 27.33 -8.62 2.43
C PRO A 22 27.47 -8.61 3.97
N ALA A 23 27.62 -7.42 4.57
CA ALA A 23 27.78 -7.26 6.01
C ALA A 23 26.45 -7.12 6.77
N LEU A 24 25.30 -7.26 6.08
CA LEU A 24 23.97 -7.14 6.71
C LEU A 24 23.75 -8.22 7.75
N LEU A 25 23.27 -7.78 8.90
CA LEU A 25 22.81 -8.64 9.99
C LEU A 25 21.33 -8.99 9.79
N PRO A 26 20.91 -10.16 10.30
CA PRO A 26 19.50 -10.52 10.31
C PRO A 26 18.65 -9.53 11.13
N GLU A 27 17.47 -9.21 10.60
CA GLU A 27 16.47 -8.41 11.28
C GLU A 27 15.67 -9.29 12.25
N THR A 28 15.46 -8.81 13.47
CA THR A 28 14.56 -9.45 14.44
C THR A 28 13.46 -8.49 14.85
N THR A 29 12.24 -8.98 14.96
CA THR A 29 11.07 -8.17 15.32
C THR A 29 10.30 -8.83 16.44
N THR A 30 10.00 -8.08 17.48
CA THR A 30 9.02 -8.43 18.51
C THR A 30 7.74 -7.66 18.26
N GLN A 31 6.63 -8.35 18.02
CA GLN A 31 5.35 -7.76 17.65
C GLN A 31 4.30 -7.97 18.74
N TYR A 32 3.58 -6.92 19.06
CA TYR A 32 2.37 -6.91 19.87
C TYR A 32 1.24 -6.35 19.02
N ASN A 33 0.13 -7.07 18.93
CA ASN A 33 -1.02 -6.64 18.14
C ASN A 33 -2.30 -6.98 18.89
N VAL A 34 -3.24 -6.03 18.89
CA VAL A 34 -4.61 -6.22 19.34
C VAL A 34 -5.54 -5.75 18.23
N GLY A 35 -6.40 -6.65 17.79
CA GLY A 35 -7.32 -6.38 16.69
C GLY A 35 -8.73 -6.84 17.00
N ALA A 36 -9.67 -6.26 16.28
CA ALA A 36 -11.08 -6.63 16.28
C ALA A 36 -11.61 -6.75 14.86
N VAL A 37 -12.45 -7.75 14.65
CA VAL A 37 -13.14 -7.97 13.37
C VAL A 37 -14.63 -8.09 13.64
N TYR A 38 -15.42 -7.43 12.81
CA TYR A 38 -16.88 -7.54 12.81
C TYR A 38 -17.37 -7.93 11.43
N ASP A 39 -18.05 -9.07 11.34
CA ASP A 39 -18.63 -9.59 10.12
C ASP A 39 -20.14 -9.70 10.26
N ARG A 40 -20.86 -9.22 9.25
CA ARG A 40 -22.31 -9.37 9.14
C ARG A 40 -22.70 -9.68 7.71
N THR A 41 -23.32 -10.83 7.52
CA THR A 41 -23.85 -11.26 6.22
C THR A 41 -25.38 -11.41 6.32
N ARG A 42 -26.08 -10.99 5.27
CA ARG A 42 -27.53 -11.14 5.12
C ARG A 42 -27.86 -11.71 3.74
N THR A 43 -28.80 -12.62 3.68
CA THR A 43 -29.33 -13.18 2.43
C THR A 43 -30.40 -12.30 1.79
N GLU A 44 -31.07 -11.45 2.59
CA GLU A 44 -32.14 -10.61 2.17
C GLU A 44 -31.90 -9.13 2.48
N GLY A 45 -32.61 -8.24 1.79
CA GLY A 45 -32.48 -6.79 1.90
C GLY A 45 -31.37 -6.23 1.02
N ILE A 46 -31.14 -4.93 1.12
CA ILE A 46 -30.14 -4.20 0.35
C ILE A 46 -28.71 -4.52 0.86
N PHE A 47 -28.52 -4.54 2.17
CA PHE A 47 -27.24 -4.88 2.77
C PHE A 47 -26.98 -6.39 2.72
N ARG A 48 -25.97 -6.81 1.98
CA ARG A 48 -25.54 -8.22 1.84
C ARG A 48 -24.39 -8.59 2.72
N ASN A 49 -23.37 -7.74 2.77
CA ASN A 49 -22.17 -8.00 3.56
C ASN A 49 -21.66 -6.68 4.17
N LEU A 50 -21.19 -6.77 5.40
CA LEU A 50 -20.40 -5.75 6.06
C LEU A 50 -19.27 -6.43 6.80
N HIS A 51 -18.06 -6.06 6.47
CA HIS A 51 -16.82 -6.48 7.13
C HIS A 51 -16.10 -5.25 7.64
N LEU A 52 -15.79 -5.22 8.94
CA LEU A 52 -15.00 -4.17 9.57
C LEU A 52 -13.84 -4.82 10.31
N ASN A 53 -12.67 -4.25 10.19
CA ASN A 53 -11.51 -4.65 10.99
C ASN A 53 -10.76 -3.42 11.49
N ALA A 54 -10.17 -3.55 12.67
CA ALA A 54 -9.26 -2.57 13.23
C ALA A 54 -8.19 -3.29 14.04
N ASP A 55 -6.94 -2.89 13.84
CA ASP A 55 -5.77 -3.43 14.50
C ASP A 55 -4.92 -2.29 15.06
N VAL A 56 -4.42 -2.45 16.28
CA VAL A 56 -3.42 -1.57 16.90
C VAL A 56 -2.19 -2.40 17.16
N TYR A 57 -1.04 -1.93 16.76
CA TYR A 57 0.19 -2.70 16.88
C TYR A 57 1.37 -1.88 17.38
N TYR A 58 2.31 -2.59 18.01
CA TYR A 58 3.63 -2.11 18.36
C TYR A 58 4.68 -3.17 17.99
N ASN A 59 5.73 -2.77 17.29
CA ASN A 59 6.84 -3.63 16.87
C ASN A 59 8.17 -3.03 17.32
N ASP A 60 8.94 -3.77 18.11
CA ASP A 60 10.36 -3.48 18.39
C ASP A 60 11.19 -4.25 17.35
N VAL A 61 11.85 -3.52 16.45
CA VAL A 61 12.64 -4.08 15.35
C VAL A 61 14.11 -3.79 15.58
N ARG A 62 14.94 -4.83 15.57
CA ARG A 62 16.40 -4.73 15.68
C ARG A 62 17.07 -5.10 14.37
N ASN A 63 18.13 -4.39 14.03
CA ASN A 63 18.86 -4.52 12.77
C ASN A 63 17.92 -4.37 11.56
N LYS A 64 17.01 -3.39 11.58
CA LYS A 64 16.04 -3.12 10.50
C LYS A 64 16.76 -2.97 9.18
N ILE A 65 16.50 -3.85 8.22
CA ILE A 65 17.06 -3.76 6.87
C ILE A 65 16.25 -2.77 6.06
N VAL A 66 16.90 -1.73 5.56
CA VAL A 66 16.30 -0.67 4.75
C VAL A 66 17.17 -0.37 3.54
N SER A 67 16.55 0.06 2.46
CA SER A 67 17.22 0.48 1.23
C SER A 67 16.59 1.76 0.74
N TRP A 68 17.41 2.77 0.47
CA TRP A 68 17.00 4.02 -0.16
C TRP A 68 18.16 4.66 -0.93
N PRO A 69 17.88 5.58 -1.88
CA PRO A 69 18.93 6.34 -2.55
C PRO A 69 19.61 7.30 -1.59
N GLN A 70 20.93 7.29 -1.55
CA GLN A 70 21.75 8.18 -0.73
C GLN A 70 22.70 9.05 -1.55
N GLY A 71 23.02 10.23 -0.98
CA GLY A 71 23.99 11.17 -1.50
C GLY A 71 23.59 11.88 -2.80
N PRO A 72 24.45 12.77 -3.32
CA PRO A 72 24.16 13.59 -4.51
C PRO A 72 23.95 12.79 -5.80
N GLN A 73 24.46 11.57 -5.85
CA GLN A 73 24.35 10.67 -7.00
C GLN A 73 23.14 9.73 -6.91
N PHE A 74 22.30 9.85 -5.88
CA PHE A 74 21.15 8.97 -5.63
C PHE A 74 21.49 7.47 -5.70
N ARG A 75 22.68 7.11 -5.19
CA ARG A 75 23.11 5.72 -5.19
C ARG A 75 22.33 4.93 -4.14
N TRP A 76 21.71 3.85 -4.58
CA TRP A 76 21.00 2.95 -3.67
C TRP A 76 21.96 2.30 -2.69
N THR A 77 21.58 2.27 -1.45
CA THR A 77 22.37 1.68 -0.35
C THR A 77 21.45 0.85 0.53
N THR A 78 21.90 -0.36 0.88
CA THR A 78 21.19 -1.25 1.81
C THR A 78 22.00 -1.36 3.10
N ILE A 79 21.37 -1.01 4.21
CA ILE A 79 22.01 -1.04 5.54
C ILE A 79 21.07 -1.61 6.60
N ASN A 80 21.64 -1.97 7.77
CA ASN A 80 20.86 -2.14 8.97
C ASN A 80 20.73 -0.82 9.71
N LEU A 81 19.51 -0.39 10.03
CA LEU A 81 19.26 0.50 11.16
C LEU A 81 19.32 -0.32 12.44
N GLY A 82 19.88 0.24 13.52
CA GLY A 82 20.09 -0.53 14.75
C GLY A 82 18.77 -0.97 15.39
N ARG A 83 17.94 -0.01 15.83
CA ARG A 83 16.65 -0.27 16.43
C ARG A 83 15.59 0.70 15.91
N VAL A 84 14.44 0.15 15.52
CA VAL A 84 13.28 0.91 15.06
C VAL A 84 12.06 0.52 15.88
N ASP A 85 11.42 1.51 16.49
CA ASP A 85 10.11 1.34 17.12
C ASP A 85 9.02 1.69 16.11
N ILE A 86 8.12 0.74 15.86
CA ILE A 86 6.99 0.93 14.92
C ILE A 86 5.69 0.77 15.69
N ARG A 87 4.83 1.78 15.62
CA ARG A 87 3.48 1.72 16.19
C ARG A 87 2.47 2.24 15.20
N GLY A 88 1.28 1.69 15.22
CA GLY A 88 0.29 2.11 14.27
C GLY A 88 -1.10 1.54 14.50
N VAL A 89 -1.98 1.98 13.63
CA VAL A 89 -3.37 1.55 13.55
C VAL A 89 -3.70 1.23 12.11
N ASP A 90 -4.20 0.03 11.86
CA ASP A 90 -4.79 -0.36 10.58
C ASP A 90 -6.30 -0.46 10.75
N ALA A 91 -7.07 0.14 9.86
CA ALA A 91 -8.51 0.06 9.84
C ALA A 91 -9.02 -0.28 8.44
N GLY A 92 -10.00 -1.15 8.37
CA GLY A 92 -10.61 -1.57 7.11
C GLY A 92 -12.12 -1.68 7.21
N ALA A 93 -12.79 -1.34 6.11
CA ALA A 93 -14.22 -1.54 5.96
C ALA A 93 -14.52 -2.06 4.55
N ALA A 94 -15.36 -3.08 4.44
CA ALA A 94 -15.87 -3.54 3.16
C ALA A 94 -17.38 -3.78 3.28
N CYS A 95 -18.13 -3.37 2.26
CA CYS A 95 -19.56 -3.62 2.21
C CYS A 95 -20.00 -4.02 0.80
N THR A 96 -21.08 -4.80 0.75
CA THR A 96 -21.79 -5.14 -0.49
C THR A 96 -23.26 -4.81 -0.33
N LEU A 97 -23.77 -4.02 -1.26
CA LEU A 97 -25.17 -3.63 -1.36
C LEU A 97 -25.74 -4.23 -2.64
N ALA A 98 -26.87 -4.92 -2.54
CA ALA A 98 -27.60 -5.46 -3.69
C ALA A 98 -28.93 -4.73 -3.82
N PHE A 99 -29.14 -4.10 -4.96
CA PHE A 99 -30.36 -3.35 -5.27
C PHE A 99 -31.22 -4.14 -6.26
N PRO A 100 -32.49 -3.75 -6.43
CA PRO A 100 -33.34 -4.30 -7.49
C PRO A 100 -32.71 -4.16 -8.88
N HIS A 101 -33.16 -4.98 -9.83
CA HIS A 101 -32.72 -4.96 -11.23
C HIS A 101 -31.19 -5.30 -11.42
N GLU A 102 -30.70 -6.24 -10.62
CA GLU A 102 -29.30 -6.77 -10.71
C GLU A 102 -28.19 -5.75 -10.44
N TRP A 103 -28.48 -4.63 -9.78
CA TRP A 103 -27.44 -3.70 -9.36
C TRP A 103 -26.75 -4.18 -8.09
N THR A 104 -25.44 -4.19 -8.13
CA THR A 104 -24.61 -4.50 -6.96
C THR A 104 -23.53 -3.45 -6.81
N LEU A 105 -23.45 -2.85 -5.63
CA LEU A 105 -22.38 -1.92 -5.24
C LEU A 105 -21.51 -2.59 -4.19
N THR A 106 -20.21 -2.69 -4.46
CA THR A 106 -19.22 -3.17 -3.51
C THR A 106 -18.24 -2.03 -3.20
N GLY A 107 -18.00 -1.78 -1.93
CA GLY A 107 -17.03 -0.80 -1.47
C GLY A 107 -16.02 -1.44 -0.53
N LYS A 108 -14.76 -1.03 -0.64
CA LYS A 108 -13.68 -1.38 0.29
C LYS A 108 -12.86 -0.13 0.58
N LEU A 109 -12.61 0.12 1.88
CA LEU A 109 -11.75 1.18 2.39
C LEU A 109 -10.67 0.55 3.25
N GLN A 110 -9.46 1.07 3.15
CA GLN A 110 -8.36 0.74 4.04
C GLN A 110 -7.63 2.02 4.43
N TYR A 111 -7.21 2.10 5.68
CA TYR A 111 -6.47 3.21 6.23
C TYR A 111 -5.40 2.68 7.17
N THR A 112 -4.21 3.25 7.10
CA THR A 112 -3.08 2.97 7.99
C THR A 112 -2.54 4.29 8.52
N TYR A 113 -2.41 4.36 9.83
CA TYR A 113 -1.52 5.29 10.52
C TYR A 113 -0.31 4.51 11.02
N GLN A 114 0.90 4.97 10.69
CA GLN A 114 2.13 4.31 11.11
C GLN A 114 3.20 5.33 11.49
N GLU A 115 3.70 5.22 12.70
CA GLU A 115 4.91 5.87 13.15
C GLU A 115 6.02 4.83 13.26
N ALA A 116 7.10 5.02 12.51
CA ALA A 116 8.25 4.11 12.47
C ALA A 116 9.53 4.93 12.70
N ILE A 117 9.98 5.01 13.94
CA ILE A 117 11.06 5.91 14.37
C ILE A 117 12.36 5.17 14.66
N ASP A 118 13.48 5.78 14.27
CA ASP A 118 14.80 5.29 14.63
C ASP A 118 15.11 5.63 16.10
N VAL A 119 15.37 4.61 16.91
CA VAL A 119 15.72 4.75 18.33
C VAL A 119 17.08 4.12 18.65
N THR A 120 17.96 4.05 17.65
CA THR A 120 19.26 3.39 17.75
C THR A 120 20.18 4.10 18.72
N ASN A 121 20.42 5.39 18.51
CA ASN A 121 21.41 6.14 19.29
C ASN A 121 20.88 7.55 19.62
N PRO A 122 20.66 7.87 20.92
CA PRO A 122 20.15 9.17 21.34
C PRO A 122 21.02 10.38 20.95
N SER A 123 22.27 10.15 20.55
CA SER A 123 23.19 11.23 20.14
C SER A 123 23.11 11.58 18.66
N ASP A 124 22.37 10.81 17.85
CA ASP A 124 22.20 11.06 16.44
C ASP A 124 21.21 12.18 16.18
N THR A 125 21.43 13.00 15.14
CA THR A 125 20.55 14.12 14.77
C THR A 125 19.15 13.65 14.36
N TYR A 126 19.04 12.43 13.86
CA TYR A 126 17.79 11.78 13.42
C TYR A 126 17.18 10.83 14.47
N TYR A 127 17.64 10.92 15.74
CA TYR A 127 17.05 10.11 16.80
C TYR A 127 15.57 10.46 17.02
N ARG A 128 14.72 9.45 16.92
CA ARG A 128 13.25 9.51 16.95
C ARG A 128 12.60 10.14 15.71
N ASP A 129 13.35 10.29 14.63
CA ASP A 129 12.78 10.65 13.34
C ASP A 129 12.15 9.44 12.64
N GLN A 130 11.14 9.70 11.81
CA GLN A 130 10.50 8.70 10.96
C GLN A 130 11.51 8.17 9.96
N ILE A 131 11.60 6.85 9.81
CA ILE A 131 12.50 6.23 8.85
C ILE A 131 12.10 6.58 7.40
N PRO A 132 13.06 6.63 6.47
CA PRO A 132 12.82 7.05 5.10
C PRO A 132 11.70 6.30 4.40
N TYR A 133 10.92 7.03 3.59
CA TYR A 133 9.84 6.55 2.73
C TYR A 133 8.65 5.87 3.43
N ILE A 134 8.57 5.95 4.75
CA ILE A 134 7.39 5.48 5.49
C ILE A 134 6.47 6.69 5.76
N PRO A 135 5.25 6.72 5.19
CA PRO A 135 4.29 7.77 5.47
C PRO A 135 3.62 7.55 6.83
N TRP A 136 3.24 8.65 7.52
CA TRP A 136 2.38 8.53 8.72
C TRP A 136 0.97 8.08 8.37
N HIS A 137 0.45 8.53 7.24
CA HIS A 137 -0.92 8.23 6.81
C HIS A 137 -0.91 7.65 5.40
N SER A 138 -1.60 6.56 5.21
CA SER A 138 -1.88 6.01 3.89
C SER A 138 -3.27 5.40 3.86
N GLY A 139 -3.83 5.28 2.67
CA GLY A 139 -5.14 4.67 2.53
C GLY A 139 -5.49 4.34 1.09
N SER A 140 -6.51 3.51 0.94
CA SER A 140 -7.05 3.18 -0.36
C SER A 140 -8.56 3.01 -0.30
N ALA A 141 -9.22 3.29 -1.41
CA ALA A 141 -10.64 3.05 -1.61
C ALA A 141 -10.85 2.31 -2.93
N ILE A 142 -11.69 1.30 -2.92
CA ILE A 142 -12.14 0.60 -4.13
C ILE A 142 -13.66 0.58 -4.11
N ILE A 143 -14.29 1.02 -5.19
CA ILE A 143 -15.73 0.97 -5.39
C ILE A 143 -16.01 0.26 -6.71
N ALA A 144 -16.88 -0.72 -6.70
CA ALA A 144 -17.30 -1.42 -7.89
C ALA A 144 -18.84 -1.44 -7.98
N LEU A 145 -19.35 -0.99 -9.10
CA LEU A 145 -20.76 -1.01 -9.45
C LEU A 145 -20.97 -2.01 -10.59
N SER A 146 -21.76 -3.03 -10.35
CA SER A 146 -22.11 -4.04 -11.36
C SER A 146 -23.59 -3.97 -11.70
N TRP A 147 -23.91 -4.13 -13.00
CA TRP A 147 -25.28 -4.19 -13.50
C TRP A 147 -25.36 -5.13 -14.70
N GLY A 148 -26.02 -6.25 -14.51
CA GLY A 148 -26.10 -7.31 -15.52
C GLY A 148 -24.71 -7.73 -15.98
N THR A 149 -24.36 -7.41 -17.22
CA THR A 149 -23.05 -7.72 -17.84
C THR A 149 -22.07 -6.55 -17.85
N TRP A 150 -22.40 -5.43 -17.24
CA TRP A 150 -21.53 -4.26 -17.06
C TRP A 150 -20.92 -4.23 -15.67
N SER A 151 -19.69 -3.77 -15.56
CA SER A 151 -19.05 -3.44 -14.30
C SER A 151 -18.21 -2.17 -14.43
N LEU A 152 -18.41 -1.23 -13.51
CA LEU A 152 -17.63 -0.01 -13.39
C LEU A 152 -16.87 -0.08 -12.07
N GLY A 153 -15.55 -0.05 -12.14
CA GLY A 153 -14.64 0.01 -11.01
C GLY A 153 -13.99 1.38 -10.88
N TYR A 154 -13.84 1.84 -9.65
CA TYR A 154 -13.04 3.00 -9.30
C TYR A 154 -12.10 2.63 -8.16
N SER A 155 -10.82 2.98 -8.28
CA SER A 155 -9.84 2.83 -7.21
C SER A 155 -9.16 4.16 -6.92
N PHE A 156 -8.84 4.36 -5.65
CA PHE A 156 -8.13 5.52 -5.14
C PHE A 156 -7.06 5.06 -4.17
N ILE A 157 -5.85 5.63 -4.29
CA ILE A 157 -4.74 5.43 -3.37
C ILE A 157 -4.25 6.79 -2.91
N TYR A 158 -4.00 6.91 -1.62
CA TYR A 158 -3.38 8.06 -0.98
C TYR A 158 -2.17 7.61 -0.17
N VAL A 159 -1.05 8.30 -0.36
CA VAL A 159 0.17 8.16 0.45
C VAL A 159 0.52 9.53 0.98
N GLY A 160 0.53 9.67 2.29
CA GLY A 160 0.81 10.91 2.99
C GLY A 160 2.25 11.37 2.86
N GLU A 161 2.53 12.48 3.50
CA GLU A 161 3.88 13.04 3.60
C GLU A 161 4.85 12.05 4.25
N ARG A 162 6.09 12.12 3.83
CA ARG A 162 7.19 11.28 4.28
C ARG A 162 8.51 11.98 4.06
N TYR A 163 9.60 11.40 4.53
CA TYR A 163 10.94 11.90 4.27
C TYR A 163 11.74 10.92 3.40
N ASN A 164 12.64 11.43 2.61
CA ASN A 164 13.48 10.62 1.71
C ASN A 164 14.85 10.30 2.30
N GLN A 165 15.21 10.87 3.47
CA GLN A 165 16.43 10.63 4.22
C GLN A 165 16.11 10.40 5.69
N GLN A 166 17.11 10.03 6.51
CA GLN A 166 16.94 9.76 7.93
C GLN A 166 16.52 10.99 8.74
N GLU A 167 17.05 12.18 8.43
CA GLU A 167 16.68 13.41 9.13
C GLU A 167 15.34 13.95 8.60
N ASN A 168 14.40 14.20 9.51
CA ASN A 168 13.07 14.73 9.19
C ASN A 168 13.07 16.28 9.09
N ILE A 169 13.90 16.80 8.21
CA ILE A 169 14.01 18.23 7.92
C ILE A 169 13.28 18.61 6.62
N ILE A 170 12.98 19.89 6.44
CA ILE A 170 12.24 20.38 5.29
C ILE A 170 12.86 20.00 3.94
N TYR A 171 14.18 19.93 3.85
CA TYR A 171 14.90 19.56 2.62
C TYR A 171 14.72 18.08 2.23
N ASN A 172 14.38 17.24 3.19
CA ASN A 172 14.15 15.80 3.00
C ASN A 172 12.67 15.45 2.89
N HIS A 173 11.80 16.44 3.02
CA HIS A 173 10.35 16.26 2.95
C HIS A 173 9.91 15.90 1.54
N THR A 174 9.07 14.87 1.43
CA THR A 174 8.45 14.41 0.20
C THR A 174 6.95 14.61 0.30
N GLN A 175 6.39 15.34 -0.66
CA GLN A 175 4.97 15.67 -0.71
C GLN A 175 4.08 14.42 -0.74
N PRO A 176 2.89 14.49 -0.14
CA PRO A 176 1.89 13.44 -0.30
C PRO A 176 1.46 13.34 -1.77
N TRP A 177 1.04 12.16 -2.17
CA TRP A 177 0.48 11.93 -3.49
C TRP A 177 -0.75 11.05 -3.42
N TYR A 178 -1.54 11.09 -4.49
CA TYR A 178 -2.69 10.23 -4.66
C TYR A 178 -2.89 9.89 -6.14
N THR A 179 -3.50 8.75 -6.41
CA THR A 179 -3.95 8.38 -7.76
C THR A 179 -5.36 7.85 -7.70
N SER A 180 -6.05 7.98 -8.82
CA SER A 180 -7.35 7.38 -9.02
C SER A 180 -7.43 6.74 -10.39
N ASP A 181 -7.98 5.55 -10.45
CA ASP A 181 -8.12 4.77 -11.67
C ASP A 181 -9.59 4.40 -11.87
N MET A 182 -9.99 4.29 -13.14
CA MET A 182 -11.34 3.87 -13.51
C MET A 182 -11.26 2.73 -14.51
N THR A 183 -12.06 1.70 -14.29
CA THR A 183 -12.17 0.54 -15.17
C THR A 183 -13.61 0.31 -15.56
N LEU A 184 -13.89 0.26 -16.85
CA LEU A 184 -15.19 -0.15 -17.38
C LEU A 184 -15.03 -1.52 -18.03
N MET A 185 -15.88 -2.46 -17.67
CA MET A 185 -15.89 -3.82 -18.19
C MET A 185 -17.28 -4.16 -18.75
N LYS A 186 -17.27 -4.89 -19.89
CA LYS A 186 -18.50 -5.43 -20.52
C LYS A 186 -18.27 -6.89 -20.88
N GLU A 187 -19.16 -7.77 -20.42
CA GLU A 187 -19.19 -9.17 -20.87
C GLU A 187 -20.30 -9.38 -21.91
N ILE A 188 -19.98 -10.14 -22.96
CA ILE A 188 -20.90 -10.54 -24.02
C ILE A 188 -20.76 -12.05 -24.22
N ARG A 189 -21.87 -12.75 -24.27
CA ARG A 189 -21.93 -14.16 -24.70
C ARG A 189 -22.18 -14.24 -26.19
N TRP A 190 -21.28 -14.91 -26.92
CA TRP A 190 -21.40 -15.14 -28.34
C TRP A 190 -21.29 -16.64 -28.63
N GLY A 191 -22.44 -17.32 -28.76
CA GLY A 191 -22.50 -18.77 -28.87
C GLY A 191 -21.95 -19.45 -27.62
N LYS A 192 -20.86 -20.23 -27.78
CA LYS A 192 -20.14 -20.87 -26.66
C LYS A 192 -19.07 -19.99 -26.05
N ALA A 193 -18.66 -18.92 -26.76
CA ALA A 193 -17.64 -18.03 -26.30
C ALA A 193 -18.16 -16.94 -25.37
N ARG A 194 -17.34 -16.56 -24.39
CA ARG A 194 -17.54 -15.39 -23.54
C ARG A 194 -16.47 -14.35 -23.90
N LEU A 195 -16.92 -13.18 -24.31
CA LEU A 195 -16.07 -12.05 -24.68
C LEU A 195 -16.11 -11.04 -23.52
N ARG A 196 -14.95 -10.64 -23.03
CA ARG A 196 -14.82 -9.60 -22.00
C ARG A 196 -14.01 -8.43 -22.56
N PHE A 197 -14.66 -7.29 -22.70
CA PHE A 197 -14.05 -6.02 -23.07
C PHE A 197 -13.73 -5.24 -21.80
N THR A 198 -12.52 -4.66 -21.73
CA THR A 198 -12.07 -3.83 -20.62
C THR A 198 -11.50 -2.53 -21.17
N ALA A 199 -11.90 -1.40 -20.60
CA ALA A 199 -11.32 -0.08 -20.82
C ALA A 199 -10.87 0.49 -19.48
N GLU A 200 -9.61 0.89 -19.38
CA GLU A 200 -9.01 1.42 -18.14
C GLU A 200 -8.47 2.82 -18.40
N VAL A 201 -8.64 3.69 -17.43
CA VAL A 201 -7.96 4.98 -17.33
C VAL A 201 -7.22 4.97 -16.01
N ASN A 202 -5.90 4.95 -16.06
CA ASN A 202 -5.05 5.02 -14.89
C ASN A 202 -4.59 6.46 -14.67
N ASN A 203 -4.43 6.85 -13.41
CA ASN A 203 -4.14 8.21 -13.00
C ASN A 203 -5.12 9.22 -13.62
N LEU A 204 -6.42 9.00 -13.38
CA LEU A 204 -7.53 9.76 -13.97
C LEU A 204 -7.39 11.28 -13.77
N LEU A 205 -6.84 11.72 -12.64
CA LEU A 205 -6.66 13.13 -12.30
C LEU A 205 -5.34 13.71 -12.81
N ASP A 206 -4.53 12.91 -13.55
CA ASP A 206 -3.27 13.31 -14.16
C ASP A 206 -2.27 13.88 -13.15
N GLN A 207 -2.19 13.23 -11.98
CA GLN A 207 -1.30 13.63 -10.90
C GLN A 207 0.16 13.37 -11.32
N ASP A 208 0.99 14.40 -11.25
CA ASP A 208 2.45 14.26 -11.35
C ASP A 208 3.01 13.91 -9.97
N TYR A 209 3.65 12.78 -9.82
CA TYR A 209 4.15 12.30 -8.54
C TYR A 209 5.32 11.35 -8.63
N ASP A 210 6.13 11.35 -7.57
CA ASP A 210 7.21 10.41 -7.37
C ASP A 210 6.90 9.49 -6.17
N VAL A 211 7.04 8.19 -6.36
CA VAL A 211 7.03 7.23 -5.23
C VAL A 211 8.37 7.30 -4.51
N ILE A 212 9.44 7.38 -5.26
CA ILE A 212 10.82 7.59 -4.80
C ILE A 212 11.32 8.85 -5.50
N LEU A 213 11.99 9.72 -4.78
CA LEU A 213 12.52 10.98 -5.28
C LEU A 213 13.28 10.78 -6.60
N ASN A 214 12.97 11.60 -7.63
CA ASN A 214 13.49 11.52 -8.99
C ASN A 214 13.12 10.25 -9.80
N TYR A 215 12.11 9.51 -9.37
CA TYR A 215 11.54 8.40 -10.13
C TYR A 215 10.08 8.72 -10.46
N PRO A 216 9.83 9.54 -11.48
CA PRO A 216 8.48 9.95 -11.86
C PRO A 216 7.63 8.77 -12.29
N MET A 217 6.41 8.74 -11.82
CA MET A 217 5.43 7.72 -12.17
C MET A 217 4.67 8.10 -13.45
N PRO A 218 4.09 7.13 -14.15
CA PRO A 218 3.33 7.41 -15.37
C PRO A 218 2.18 8.39 -15.11
N MET A 219 2.09 9.41 -15.96
CA MET A 219 0.93 10.29 -16.06
C MET A 219 -0.30 9.52 -16.50
N ARG A 220 -1.44 10.20 -16.70
CA ARG A 220 -2.67 9.57 -17.18
C ARG A 220 -2.40 8.70 -18.41
N ASN A 221 -2.85 7.45 -18.34
CA ASN A 221 -2.72 6.51 -19.45
C ASN A 221 -3.99 5.66 -19.60
N TYR A 222 -4.14 5.08 -20.79
CA TYR A 222 -5.32 4.33 -21.18
C TYR A 222 -4.91 2.92 -21.58
N LYS A 223 -5.70 1.94 -21.20
CA LYS A 223 -5.49 0.55 -21.56
C LYS A 223 -6.80 -0.08 -22.02
N PHE A 224 -6.74 -0.84 -23.10
CA PHE A 224 -7.88 -1.59 -23.62
C PHE A 224 -7.53 -3.07 -23.68
N GLY A 225 -8.47 -3.90 -23.29
CA GLY A 225 -8.29 -5.35 -23.27
C GLY A 225 -9.49 -6.08 -23.86
N LEU A 226 -9.20 -7.21 -24.51
CA LEU A 226 -10.19 -8.18 -24.96
C LEU A 226 -9.74 -9.57 -24.49
N ALA A 227 -10.57 -10.24 -23.71
CA ALA A 227 -10.39 -11.65 -23.36
C ALA A 227 -11.49 -12.49 -24.00
N VAL A 228 -11.12 -13.67 -24.52
CA VAL A 228 -12.03 -14.64 -25.15
C VAL A 228 -11.89 -15.96 -24.40
N GLU A 229 -12.98 -16.44 -23.82
CA GLU A 229 -13.10 -17.76 -23.18
C GLU A 229 -14.00 -18.63 -24.06
N LEU A 230 -13.56 -19.85 -24.41
CA LEU A 230 -14.28 -20.80 -25.32
C LEU A 230 -14.94 -21.90 -24.52
#